data_5397b616791d43e996d3430e885f9155
#
_entry.id   5397b616791d43e996d3430e885f9155
#
_cell.length_a   1.000
_cell.length_b   1.000
_cell.length_c   1.000
_cell.angle_alpha   90.00
_cell.angle_beta   90.00
_cell.angle_gamma   90.00
#
_symmetry.space_group_name_H-M   'P 1'
#
loop_
_entity.id
_entity.type
_entity.pdbx_description
1 polymer ?
#
loop_
_entity_poly.entity_id
_entity_poly.type
_entity_poly.pdbx_seq_one_letter_code
_entity_poly.pdbx_strand_id
1 'polypeptide(L)'
;MKYKGFIQINHHNELAFEELFNAVIIELLSDQTNLAIWLMNEIDFSFFNAQKIGAKSPFKGSNSVLAGEGLLIKVSPNTIDELIQTFSTGYLTSEVLHLQIEADHSLQFVAYDHFECIFFGNKISLELLENLKSRGVIDHYEICQEES
;
A
#
# COMPACT_ATOMS: atom_id res chain seq x y z
N MET A 1 -2.13 11.43 -11.15
CA MET A 1 -2.26 11.56 -9.71
C MET A 1 -1.13 12.40 -9.13
N LYS A 2 -1.46 13.24 -8.18
CA LYS A 2 -0.49 14.09 -7.53
C LYS A 2 -0.20 13.57 -6.12
N TYR A 3 1.04 13.17 -5.88
CA TYR A 3 1.44 12.69 -4.56
C TYR A 3 1.77 13.85 -3.63
N LYS A 4 1.44 13.70 -2.35
CA LYS A 4 1.80 14.65 -1.30
C LYS A 4 3.28 14.56 -0.95
N GLY A 5 3.83 13.35 -1.01
CA GLY A 5 5.22 13.12 -0.68
C GLY A 5 5.66 11.68 -0.87
N PHE A 6 6.83 11.38 -0.36
CA PHE A 6 7.40 10.04 -0.43
C PHE A 6 7.94 9.59 0.92
N ILE A 7 8.13 8.28 1.07
CA ILE A 7 8.56 7.62 2.30
C ILE A 7 9.79 6.75 2.01
N GLN A 8 10.76 6.78 2.90
CA GLN A 8 11.87 5.84 2.91
C GLN A 8 11.68 4.86 4.07
N ILE A 9 11.52 3.58 3.75
CA ILE A 9 11.31 2.54 4.74
C ILE A 9 12.63 2.21 5.46
N ASN A 10 12.54 1.76 6.72
CA ASN A 10 13.69 1.33 7.48
C ASN A 10 14.02 -0.14 7.13
N HIS A 11 15.02 -0.35 6.27
CA HIS A 11 15.42 -1.68 5.84
C HIS A 11 16.09 -2.52 6.94
N HIS A 12 16.46 -1.91 8.06
CA HIS A 12 17.01 -2.64 9.21
C HIS A 12 15.93 -3.19 10.14
N ASN A 13 14.67 -2.79 9.94
CA ASN A 13 13.53 -3.30 10.70
C ASN A 13 12.86 -4.41 9.89
N GLU A 14 12.96 -5.65 10.35
CA GLU A 14 12.44 -6.82 9.64
C GLU A 14 10.92 -6.80 9.48
N LEU A 15 10.20 -6.06 10.33
CA LEU A 15 8.75 -5.95 10.32
C LEU A 15 8.27 -4.65 9.65
N ALA A 16 9.17 -3.87 9.06
CA ALA A 16 8.83 -2.54 8.56
C ALA A 16 7.75 -2.56 7.49
N PHE A 17 7.81 -3.52 6.56
CA PHE A 17 6.82 -3.60 5.48
C PHE A 17 5.42 -3.86 6.03
N GLU A 18 5.30 -4.85 6.92
CA GLU A 18 4.04 -5.23 7.53
C GLU A 18 3.49 -4.11 8.43
N GLU A 19 4.34 -3.50 9.23
CA GLU A 19 3.93 -2.40 10.12
C GLU A 19 3.50 -1.16 9.34
N LEU A 20 4.21 -0.82 8.28
CA LEU A 20 3.82 0.29 7.41
C LEU A 20 2.48 0.00 6.72
N PHE A 21 2.33 -1.17 6.13
CA PHE A 21 1.10 -1.57 5.46
C PHE A 21 -0.09 -1.52 6.43
N ASN A 22 0.07 -2.12 7.61
CA ASN A 22 -1.01 -2.17 8.59
C ASN A 22 -1.46 -0.77 9.01
N ALA A 23 -0.50 0.11 9.30
CA ALA A 23 -0.83 1.49 9.69
C ALA A 23 -1.55 2.25 8.59
N VAL A 24 -1.08 2.11 7.37
CA VAL A 24 -1.65 2.82 6.21
C VAL A 24 -3.05 2.32 5.87
N ILE A 25 -3.23 1.00 5.81
CA ILE A 25 -4.53 0.43 5.43
C ILE A 25 -5.60 0.74 6.48
N ILE A 26 -5.25 0.78 7.75
CA ILE A 26 -6.16 1.16 8.83
C ILE A 26 -6.55 2.64 8.69
N GLU A 27 -5.59 3.51 8.45
CA GLU A 27 -5.89 4.94 8.30
C GLU A 27 -6.73 5.24 7.07
N LEU A 28 -6.54 4.48 5.99
CA LEU A 28 -7.29 4.67 4.74
C LEU A 28 -8.61 3.90 4.70
N LEU A 29 -8.94 3.14 5.75
CA LEU A 29 -10.14 2.32 5.76
C LEU A 29 -11.40 3.19 5.71
N SER A 30 -12.25 2.92 4.72
CA SER A 30 -13.55 3.56 4.53
C SER A 30 -14.47 2.55 3.85
N ASP A 31 -15.70 2.95 3.53
CA ASP A 31 -16.61 2.11 2.76
C ASP A 31 -16.15 1.90 1.31
N GLN A 32 -15.16 2.66 0.86
CA GLN A 32 -14.68 2.64 -0.51
C GLN A 32 -13.15 2.60 -0.55
N THR A 33 -12.58 1.57 0.07
CA THR A 33 -11.14 1.34 0.07
C THR A 33 -10.83 0.10 -0.75
N ASN A 34 -9.92 0.25 -1.71
CA ASN A 34 -9.52 -0.83 -2.60
C ASN A 34 -8.01 -0.99 -2.57
N LEU A 35 -7.57 -2.23 -2.51
CA LEU A 35 -6.17 -2.62 -2.54
C LEU A 35 -5.87 -3.35 -3.84
N ALA A 36 -4.89 -2.88 -4.59
CA ALA A 36 -4.34 -3.62 -5.73
C ALA A 36 -2.93 -4.07 -5.38
N ILE A 37 -2.65 -5.34 -5.61
CA ILE A 37 -1.32 -5.92 -5.37
C ILE A 37 -0.86 -6.67 -6.60
N TRP A 38 0.45 -6.66 -6.84
CA TRP A 38 1.08 -7.43 -7.91
C TRP A 38 2.07 -8.37 -7.27
N LEU A 39 1.85 -9.66 -7.47
CA LEU A 39 2.58 -10.74 -6.80
C LEU A 39 3.65 -11.32 -7.71
N MET A 40 4.73 -11.81 -7.11
CA MET A 40 5.78 -12.51 -7.84
C MET A 40 5.30 -13.86 -8.37
N ASN A 41 4.42 -14.52 -7.65
CA ASN A 41 3.86 -15.82 -8.02
C ASN A 41 2.34 -15.80 -7.92
N GLU A 42 1.69 -16.65 -8.71
CA GLU A 42 0.23 -16.80 -8.63
C GLU A 42 -0.14 -17.46 -7.30
N ILE A 43 -0.98 -16.77 -6.52
CA ILE A 43 -1.46 -17.25 -5.23
C ILE A 43 -2.97 -17.09 -5.18
N ASP A 44 -3.65 -18.05 -4.54
CA ASP A 44 -5.10 -18.03 -4.41
C ASP A 44 -5.54 -17.09 -3.28
N PHE A 45 -6.23 -16.02 -3.65
CA PHE A 45 -6.86 -15.07 -2.73
C PHE A 45 -8.38 -15.06 -2.84
N SER A 46 -8.97 -16.17 -3.29
CA SER A 46 -10.42 -16.23 -3.49
C SER A 46 -11.23 -15.92 -2.24
N PHE A 47 -10.67 -16.14 -1.06
CA PHE A 47 -11.34 -15.88 0.21
C PHE A 47 -11.55 -14.37 0.52
N PHE A 48 -10.87 -13.47 -0.21
CA PHE A 48 -11.11 -12.02 -0.13
C PHE A 48 -11.97 -11.52 -1.29
N ASN A 49 -12.53 -12.40 -2.09
CA ASN A 49 -13.19 -12.06 -3.36
C ASN A 49 -12.26 -11.27 -4.28
N ALA A 50 -10.97 -11.60 -4.24
CA ALA A 50 -9.97 -10.93 -5.05
C ALA A 50 -10.24 -11.15 -6.53
N GLN A 51 -10.17 -10.08 -7.30
CA GLN A 51 -10.37 -10.09 -8.74
C GLN A 51 -9.02 -10.03 -9.44
N LYS A 52 -8.79 -10.94 -10.38
CA LYS A 52 -7.57 -10.89 -11.19
C LYS A 52 -7.61 -9.66 -12.10
N ILE A 53 -6.52 -8.91 -12.08
CA ILE A 53 -6.29 -7.76 -12.96
C ILE A 53 -4.98 -7.99 -13.71
N GLY A 54 -4.82 -7.37 -14.86
CA GLY A 54 -3.57 -7.48 -15.61
C GLY A 54 -2.49 -6.58 -15.05
N ALA A 55 -1.47 -6.34 -15.86
CA ALA A 55 -0.35 -5.47 -15.50
C ALA A 55 -0.75 -4.01 -15.33
N LYS A 56 -1.85 -3.58 -15.94
CA LYS A 56 -2.30 -2.19 -15.89
C LYS A 56 -3.05 -1.90 -14.59
N SER A 57 -2.72 -0.79 -13.94
CA SER A 57 -3.43 -0.35 -12.73
C SER A 57 -4.92 -0.16 -13.00
N PRO A 58 -5.81 -0.65 -12.11
CA PRO A 58 -7.25 -0.46 -12.24
C PRO A 58 -7.73 0.91 -11.78
N PHE A 59 -6.86 1.72 -11.16
CA PHE A 59 -7.26 2.95 -10.50
C PHE A 59 -7.21 4.14 -11.45
N LYS A 60 -8.24 4.98 -11.35
CA LYS A 60 -8.32 6.23 -12.11
C LYS A 60 -7.15 7.15 -11.71
N GLY A 61 -6.52 7.74 -12.68
CA GLY A 61 -5.39 8.62 -12.47
C GLY A 61 -4.04 7.91 -12.38
N SER A 62 -4.03 6.58 -12.49
CA SER A 62 -2.79 5.81 -12.58
C SER A 62 -2.64 5.24 -13.99
N ASN A 63 -1.51 5.51 -14.62
CA ASN A 63 -1.13 4.92 -15.91
C ASN A 63 -0.08 3.83 -15.75
N SER A 64 0.15 3.38 -14.52
CA SER A 64 1.19 2.40 -14.23
C SER A 64 0.91 1.06 -14.88
N VAL A 65 1.95 0.47 -15.46
CA VAL A 65 1.96 -0.90 -15.96
C VAL A 65 2.98 -1.65 -15.10
N LEU A 66 2.49 -2.61 -14.34
CA LEU A 66 3.26 -3.24 -13.27
C LEU A 66 3.43 -4.73 -13.54
N ALA A 67 4.65 -5.22 -13.36
CA ALA A 67 4.95 -6.64 -13.54
C ALA A 67 4.36 -7.46 -12.40
N GLY A 68 4.07 -8.74 -12.67
CA GLY A 68 3.57 -9.69 -11.68
C GLY A 68 2.12 -10.05 -11.88
N GLU A 69 1.60 -10.87 -10.98
CA GLU A 69 0.22 -11.30 -10.96
C GLU A 69 -0.63 -10.29 -10.19
N GLY A 70 -1.46 -9.52 -10.90
CA GLY A 70 -2.27 -8.46 -10.31
C GLY A 70 -3.58 -8.95 -9.72
N LEU A 71 -3.90 -8.46 -8.53
CA LEU A 71 -5.15 -8.75 -7.83
C LEU A 71 -5.73 -7.47 -7.25
N LEU A 72 -7.06 -7.33 -7.36
CA LEU A 72 -7.82 -6.24 -6.76
C LEU A 72 -8.66 -6.79 -5.61
N ILE A 73 -8.52 -6.19 -4.43
CA ILE A 73 -9.23 -6.59 -3.21
C ILE A 73 -10.00 -5.39 -2.69
N LYS A 74 -11.30 -5.56 -2.47
CA LYS A 74 -12.10 -4.55 -1.79
C LYS A 74 -11.90 -4.71 -0.29
N VAL A 75 -11.40 -3.67 0.38
CA VAL A 75 -11.15 -3.69 1.82
C VAL A 75 -12.33 -3.08 2.55
N SER A 76 -12.83 -3.79 3.57
CA SER A 76 -13.96 -3.33 4.37
C SER A 76 -13.69 -3.54 5.85
N PRO A 77 -14.48 -2.89 6.75
CA PRO A 77 -14.35 -3.15 8.19
C PRO A 77 -14.51 -4.62 8.57
N ASN A 78 -15.23 -5.40 7.77
CA ASN A 78 -15.45 -6.82 8.03
C ASN A 78 -14.28 -7.71 7.62
N THR A 79 -13.40 -7.23 6.73
CA THR A 79 -12.29 -8.04 6.19
C THR A 79 -10.92 -7.53 6.60
N ILE A 80 -10.85 -6.35 7.21
CA ILE A 80 -9.56 -5.69 7.51
C ILE A 80 -8.69 -6.53 8.45
N ASP A 81 -9.25 -7.12 9.50
CA ASP A 81 -8.47 -7.88 10.47
C ASP A 81 -7.85 -9.12 9.83
N GLU A 82 -8.62 -9.82 9.01
CA GLU A 82 -8.16 -11.01 8.29
C GLU A 82 -7.09 -10.66 7.27
N LEU A 83 -7.26 -9.54 6.58
CA LEU A 83 -6.28 -9.05 5.63
C LEU A 83 -4.95 -8.71 6.32
N ILE A 84 -5.00 -7.99 7.44
CA ILE A 84 -3.81 -7.66 8.22
C ILE A 84 -3.11 -8.92 8.73
N GLN A 85 -3.88 -9.86 9.24
CA GLN A 85 -3.32 -11.13 9.73
C GLN A 85 -2.62 -11.89 8.60
N THR A 86 -3.22 -11.94 7.43
CA THR A 86 -2.64 -12.63 6.28
C THR A 86 -1.31 -12.00 5.87
N PHE A 87 -1.25 -10.68 5.84
CA PHE A 87 -0.04 -9.98 5.42
C PHE A 87 1.02 -9.81 6.53
N SER A 88 0.71 -10.14 7.78
CA SER A 88 1.69 -10.02 8.87
C SER A 88 2.62 -11.23 9.00
N THR A 89 2.57 -12.20 8.10
CA THR A 89 3.38 -13.42 8.13
C THR A 89 4.63 -13.35 7.26
N GLY A 90 5.13 -12.15 6.93
CA GLY A 90 6.27 -11.98 6.02
C GLY A 90 5.90 -12.01 4.55
N TYR A 91 4.62 -12.05 4.25
CA TYR A 91 4.08 -12.15 2.90
C TYR A 91 4.44 -10.95 2.02
N LEU A 92 4.36 -9.74 2.59
CA LEU A 92 4.70 -8.52 1.87
C LEU A 92 6.16 -8.50 1.43
N THR A 93 7.04 -9.03 2.27
CA THR A 93 8.47 -9.06 1.99
C THR A 93 8.80 -10.06 0.89
N SER A 94 8.13 -11.22 0.86
CA SER A 94 8.50 -12.32 -0.03
C SER A 94 7.73 -12.34 -1.35
N GLU A 95 6.47 -11.89 -1.37
CA GLU A 95 5.59 -12.13 -2.53
C GLU A 95 5.07 -10.86 -3.20
N VAL A 96 4.91 -9.76 -2.47
CA VAL A 96 4.34 -8.54 -3.05
C VAL A 96 5.41 -7.70 -3.72
N LEU A 97 5.31 -7.57 -5.04
CA LEU A 97 6.23 -6.75 -5.84
C LEU A 97 5.79 -5.28 -5.86
N HIS A 98 4.50 -5.05 -6.08
CA HIS A 98 3.93 -3.70 -6.13
C HIS A 98 2.58 -3.66 -5.41
N LEU A 99 2.21 -2.48 -4.92
CA LEU A 99 0.99 -2.31 -4.16
C LEU A 99 0.44 -0.89 -4.36
N GLN A 100 -0.88 -0.79 -4.51
CA GLN A 100 -1.58 0.50 -4.57
C GLN A 100 -2.81 0.45 -3.68
N ILE A 101 -3.10 1.54 -2.97
CA ILE A 101 -4.31 1.65 -2.15
C ILE A 101 -5.07 2.91 -2.56
N GLU A 102 -6.33 2.69 -2.95
CA GLU A 102 -7.28 3.76 -3.27
C GLU A 102 -8.27 3.90 -2.12
N ALA A 103 -8.53 5.12 -1.70
CA ALA A 103 -9.57 5.43 -0.72
C ALA A 103 -10.45 6.56 -1.25
N ASP A 104 -11.77 6.35 -1.22
CA ASP A 104 -12.77 7.32 -1.67
C ASP A 104 -12.47 7.84 -3.10
N HIS A 105 -12.18 6.90 -4.00
CA HIS A 105 -11.93 7.13 -5.45
C HIS A 105 -10.63 7.89 -5.75
N SER A 106 -9.72 7.99 -4.78
CA SER A 106 -8.43 8.65 -4.97
C SER A 106 -7.30 7.76 -4.51
N LEU A 107 -6.27 7.61 -5.34
CA LEU A 107 -5.09 6.82 -5.01
C LEU A 107 -4.30 7.53 -3.91
N GLN A 108 -4.08 6.87 -2.79
CA GLN A 108 -3.51 7.48 -1.58
C GLN A 108 -2.18 6.88 -1.14
N PHE A 109 -1.85 5.68 -1.60
CA PHE A 109 -0.61 5.04 -1.20
C PHE A 109 -0.15 4.10 -2.31
N VAL A 110 1.12 4.18 -2.66
CA VAL A 110 1.73 3.25 -3.60
C VAL A 110 3.10 2.83 -3.08
N ALA A 111 3.43 1.56 -3.26
CA ALA A 111 4.74 1.01 -2.95
C ALA A 111 5.16 0.13 -4.12
N TYR A 112 6.24 0.51 -4.78
CA TYR A 112 6.74 -0.18 -5.98
C TYR A 112 8.08 -0.84 -5.69
N ASP A 113 8.39 -1.89 -6.44
CA ASP A 113 9.70 -2.56 -6.42
C ASP A 113 10.09 -3.00 -5.00
N HIS A 114 9.21 -3.80 -4.36
CA HIS A 114 9.40 -4.29 -2.99
C HIS A 114 9.60 -3.15 -1.99
N PHE A 115 8.78 -2.11 -2.08
CA PHE A 115 8.81 -0.95 -1.18
C PHE A 115 10.05 -0.06 -1.33
N GLU A 116 10.78 -0.17 -2.45
CA GLU A 116 11.90 0.75 -2.72
C GLU A 116 11.41 2.16 -3.07
N CYS A 117 10.24 2.27 -3.72
CA CYS A 117 9.64 3.54 -4.11
C CYS A 117 8.25 3.64 -3.48
N ILE A 118 8.10 4.51 -2.48
CA ILE A 118 6.85 4.64 -1.74
C ILE A 118 6.37 6.09 -1.81
N PHE A 119 5.14 6.29 -2.29
CA PHE A 119 4.52 7.61 -2.38
C PHE A 119 3.19 7.60 -1.64
N PHE A 120 2.79 8.75 -1.11
CA PHE A 120 1.54 8.87 -0.36
C PHE A 120 0.77 10.12 -0.77
N GLY A 121 -0.56 10.07 -0.60
CA GLY A 121 -1.47 11.16 -0.88
C GLY A 121 -1.89 11.93 0.37
N ASN A 122 -2.82 12.86 0.19
CA ASN A 122 -3.20 13.80 1.24
C ASN A 122 -4.05 13.20 2.38
N LYS A 123 -4.55 11.97 2.23
CA LYS A 123 -5.28 11.29 3.30
C LYS A 123 -4.37 10.60 4.31
N ILE A 124 -3.09 10.51 4.03
CA ILE A 124 -2.09 10.04 5.00
C ILE A 124 -1.67 11.22 5.86
N SER A 125 -1.90 11.14 7.17
CA SER A 125 -1.60 12.24 8.07
C SER A 125 -0.11 12.32 8.41
N LEU A 126 0.37 13.52 8.66
CA LEU A 126 1.73 13.73 9.13
C LEU A 126 1.94 13.13 10.51
N GLU A 127 0.90 13.12 11.34
CA GLU A 127 0.94 12.47 12.65
C GLU A 127 1.25 10.98 12.54
N LEU A 128 0.63 10.29 11.60
CA LEU A 128 0.93 8.88 11.34
C LEU A 128 2.39 8.69 10.93
N LEU A 129 2.88 9.52 10.02
CA LEU A 129 4.26 9.42 9.53
C LEU A 129 5.27 9.69 10.64
N GLU A 130 5.04 10.69 11.51
CA GLU A 130 5.89 10.95 12.65
C GLU A 130 5.89 9.80 13.65
N ASN A 131 4.74 9.19 13.89
CA ASN A 131 4.63 8.00 14.75
C ASN A 131 5.44 6.83 14.18
N LEU A 132 5.30 6.55 12.89
CA LEU A 132 6.03 5.48 12.23
C LEU A 132 7.55 5.72 12.25
N LYS A 133 7.96 6.97 12.10
CA LYS A 133 9.37 7.34 12.17
C LYS A 133 9.92 7.13 13.58
N SER A 134 9.18 7.55 14.60
CA SER A 134 9.61 7.40 16.00
C SER A 134 9.67 5.93 16.43
N ARG A 135 8.85 5.07 15.82
CA ARG A 135 8.86 3.63 16.08
C ARG A 135 9.90 2.86 15.26
N GLY A 136 10.65 3.53 14.40
CA GLY A 136 11.65 2.88 13.56
C GLY A 136 11.09 2.08 12.40
N VAL A 137 9.86 2.33 12.00
CA VAL A 137 9.24 1.68 10.83
C VAL A 137 9.73 2.33 9.54
N ILE A 138 9.80 3.66 9.54
CA ILE A 138 10.35 4.42 8.42
C ILE A 138 11.56 5.23 8.89
N ASP A 139 12.52 5.44 7.99
CA ASP A 139 13.69 6.27 8.26
C ASP A 139 13.40 7.74 8.07
N HIS A 140 12.63 8.04 7.03
CA HIS A 140 12.44 9.41 6.56
C HIS A 140 11.19 9.51 5.70
N TYR A 141 10.60 10.70 5.65
CA TYR A 141 9.59 11.06 4.67
C TYR A 141 9.79 12.51 4.24
N GLU A 142 9.35 12.85 3.03
CA GLU A 142 9.38 14.22 2.54
C GLU A 142 8.04 14.60 1.96
N ILE A 143 7.68 15.87 2.15
CA ILE A 143 6.50 16.47 1.55
C ILE A 143 6.95 17.16 0.27
N CYS A 144 6.33 16.81 -0.85
CA CYS A 144 6.56 17.48 -2.11
C CYS A 144 5.93 18.87 -2.05
N GLN A 145 6.74 19.91 -2.28
CA GLN A 145 6.22 21.26 -2.34
C GLN A 145 5.47 21.46 -3.64
N GLU A 146 4.24 21.98 -3.53
CA GLU A 146 3.52 22.41 -4.71
C GLU A 146 4.13 23.71 -5.19
N GLU A 147 4.56 23.72 -6.45
CA GLU A 147 4.83 24.98 -7.11
C GLU A 147 3.51 25.69 -7.35
N SER A 148 3.38 26.79 -6.69
CA SER A 148 2.21 27.66 -6.88
C SER A 148 2.25 28.34 -8.25
#